data_0a5fcc4f248153f0d0b3c2dd92190653
#
_entry.id   0a5fcc4f248153f0d0b3c2dd92190653
#
_cell.length_a   1.000
_cell.length_b   1.000
_cell.length_c   1.000
_cell.angle_alpha   90.00
_cell.angle_beta   90.00
_cell.angle_gamma   90.00
#
_symmetry.space_group_name_H-M   'P 1'
#
loop_
_entity.id
_entity.type
_entity.pdbx_description
1 polymer ?
#
loop_
_entity_poly.entity_id
_entity_poly.type
_entity_poly.pdbx_seq_one_letter_code
_entity_poly.pdbx_strand_id
1 'polypeptide(L)'
;MCIRDSYYTYSDTYISSVRTALDNALTEAGIKFQNYDGNSNQTTQNEQIDTAIAQGTNLLIVNIVTSGSVDASQAIVDKASAAGIPVIFFNRAVESDEDEGKVLGSYDKCAFVGTDAPEAGHMQGKMVGQYVVDNFDAIDLNGDGKISYAMFMGQLGNVEAIYRTQYGVEDADAVITAAGKPALEYFDASNTDKYQVDQDGNWSATAANNYMTTNLSQYNESAGNMIELVICNNDGMAEGVISALNDKGYNLGDGNCTTIPVFGVDATDAAKQLIADGKMTGTIKQDAEGMANGIAYLAKNIQAGKDLMADTDSFNISEKVSNKIYIPYATYTGE
;
A
#
# COMPACT_ATOMS: atom_id res chain seq x y z
N MET A 1 -25.66 -17.55 -4.39
CA MET A 1 -25.03 -16.64 -3.43
C MET A 1 -24.91 -15.26 -4.08
N CYS A 2 -25.16 -14.22 -3.35
CA CYS A 2 -25.00 -12.85 -3.79
C CYS A 2 -24.08 -12.11 -2.81
N ILE A 3 -22.99 -11.56 -3.31
CA ILE A 3 -21.97 -10.84 -2.53
C ILE A 3 -22.10 -9.35 -2.79
N ARG A 4 -21.73 -8.55 -1.80
CA ARG A 4 -21.53 -7.10 -1.94
C ARG A 4 -20.12 -6.74 -1.54
N ASP A 5 -19.38 -6.17 -2.50
CA ASP A 5 -18.00 -5.79 -2.36
C ASP A 5 -17.92 -4.27 -2.20
N SER A 6 -17.39 -3.80 -1.11
CA SER A 6 -17.26 -2.38 -0.80
C SER A 6 -15.80 -1.99 -0.74
N TYR A 7 -15.38 -1.11 -1.65
CA TYR A 7 -14.02 -0.60 -1.77
C TYR A 7 -13.93 0.81 -1.16
N TYR A 8 -12.80 1.13 -0.53
CA TYR A 8 -12.63 2.46 0.05
C TYR A 8 -12.67 3.56 -1.02
N THR A 9 -12.07 3.31 -2.18
CA THR A 9 -12.19 4.13 -3.39
C THR A 9 -11.85 3.32 -4.64
N TYR A 10 -12.43 3.69 -5.78
CA TYR A 10 -12.09 3.11 -7.08
C TYR A 10 -10.87 3.78 -7.75
N SER A 11 -10.48 4.95 -7.26
CA SER A 11 -9.38 5.73 -7.84
C SER A 11 -7.98 5.21 -7.49
N ASP A 12 -7.85 4.36 -6.48
CA ASP A 12 -6.60 3.72 -6.10
C ASP A 12 -6.21 2.65 -7.13
N THR A 13 -5.00 2.75 -7.69
CA THR A 13 -4.51 1.87 -8.76
C THR A 13 -4.32 0.43 -8.29
N TYR A 14 -3.77 0.23 -7.08
CA TYR A 14 -3.60 -1.09 -6.50
C TYR A 14 -4.95 -1.75 -6.22
N ILE A 15 -5.86 -1.04 -5.56
CA ILE A 15 -7.22 -1.54 -5.26
C ILE A 15 -8.00 -1.83 -6.54
N SER A 16 -7.79 -1.06 -7.61
CA SER A 16 -8.37 -1.36 -8.92
C SER A 16 -7.86 -2.70 -9.49
N SER A 17 -6.60 -3.04 -9.27
CA SER A 17 -6.02 -4.33 -9.66
C SER A 17 -6.62 -5.48 -8.85
N VAL A 18 -6.73 -5.33 -7.52
CA VAL A 18 -7.41 -6.32 -6.65
C VAL A 18 -8.87 -6.51 -7.06
N ARG A 19 -9.61 -5.43 -7.32
CA ARG A 19 -11.00 -5.48 -7.76
C ARG A 19 -11.14 -6.27 -9.07
N THR A 20 -10.30 -5.97 -10.06
CA THR A 20 -10.33 -6.68 -11.35
C THR A 20 -10.06 -8.19 -11.18
N ALA A 21 -9.06 -8.54 -10.38
CA ALA A 21 -8.72 -9.93 -10.10
C ALA A 21 -9.84 -10.65 -9.33
N LEU A 22 -10.46 -9.98 -8.34
CA LEU A 22 -11.54 -10.53 -7.54
C LEU A 22 -12.83 -10.72 -8.38
N ASP A 23 -13.19 -9.75 -9.21
CA ASP A 23 -14.33 -9.84 -10.13
C ASP A 23 -14.18 -11.05 -11.08
N ASN A 24 -12.97 -11.29 -11.60
CA ASN A 24 -12.67 -12.46 -12.42
C ASN A 24 -12.83 -13.76 -11.61
N ALA A 25 -12.22 -13.84 -10.43
CA ALA A 25 -12.25 -15.04 -9.60
C ALA A 25 -13.68 -15.40 -9.12
N LEU A 26 -14.49 -14.40 -8.78
CA LEU A 26 -15.90 -14.59 -8.41
C LEU A 26 -16.75 -15.00 -9.62
N THR A 27 -16.49 -14.42 -10.79
CA THR A 27 -17.17 -14.79 -12.06
C THR A 27 -16.88 -16.24 -12.42
N GLU A 28 -15.62 -16.67 -12.38
CA GLU A 28 -15.22 -18.06 -12.63
C GLU A 28 -15.84 -19.03 -11.63
N ALA A 29 -16.01 -18.61 -10.38
CA ALA A 29 -16.70 -19.39 -9.35
C ALA A 29 -18.25 -19.43 -9.52
N GLY A 30 -18.81 -18.69 -10.48
CA GLY A 30 -20.26 -18.58 -10.67
C GLY A 30 -20.97 -17.84 -9.52
N ILE A 31 -20.26 -16.99 -8.80
CA ILE A 31 -20.78 -16.21 -7.69
C ILE A 31 -21.25 -14.86 -8.22
N LYS A 32 -22.49 -14.47 -7.87
CA LYS A 32 -23.01 -13.14 -8.21
C LYS A 32 -22.50 -12.11 -7.21
N PHE A 33 -22.00 -10.99 -7.71
CA PHE A 33 -21.51 -9.90 -6.88
C PHE A 33 -21.96 -8.54 -7.41
N GLN A 34 -21.81 -7.51 -6.58
CA GLN A 34 -21.98 -6.11 -6.94
C GLN A 34 -21.00 -5.27 -6.15
N ASN A 35 -20.25 -4.42 -6.85
CA ASN A 35 -19.24 -3.55 -6.30
C ASN A 35 -19.83 -2.19 -5.92
N TYR A 36 -19.33 -1.63 -4.82
CA TYR A 36 -19.64 -0.28 -4.34
C TYR A 36 -18.35 0.51 -4.13
N ASP A 37 -18.39 1.77 -4.53
CA ASP A 37 -17.31 2.73 -4.29
C ASP A 37 -17.63 3.55 -3.03
N GLY A 38 -16.81 3.44 -2.00
CA GLY A 38 -16.90 4.24 -0.78
C GLY A 38 -16.50 5.70 -0.98
N ASN A 39 -15.84 5.99 -2.11
CA ASN A 39 -15.41 7.33 -2.49
C ASN A 39 -14.64 8.05 -1.38
N SER A 40 -13.75 7.32 -0.70
CA SER A 40 -12.96 7.78 0.46
C SER A 40 -13.80 8.33 1.62
N ASN A 41 -15.08 7.94 1.73
CA ASN A 41 -16.02 8.43 2.74
C ASN A 41 -16.64 7.28 3.54
N GLN A 42 -16.26 7.16 4.83
CA GLN A 42 -16.75 6.10 5.71
C GLN A 42 -18.27 6.12 5.91
N THR A 43 -18.90 7.29 5.92
CA THR A 43 -20.37 7.40 6.03
C THR A 43 -21.04 6.81 4.80
N THR A 44 -20.56 7.15 3.61
CA THR A 44 -21.05 6.58 2.34
C THR A 44 -20.90 5.07 2.34
N GLN A 45 -19.74 4.54 2.76
CA GLN A 45 -19.50 3.10 2.86
C GLN A 45 -20.50 2.43 3.83
N ASN A 46 -20.75 3.03 4.99
CA ASN A 46 -21.70 2.50 5.97
C ASN A 46 -23.14 2.44 5.43
N GLU A 47 -23.58 3.45 4.67
CA GLU A 47 -24.90 3.48 4.01
C GLU A 47 -25.02 2.43 2.91
N GLN A 48 -23.95 2.20 2.15
CA GLN A 48 -23.87 1.14 1.15
C GLN A 48 -23.98 -0.24 1.78
N ILE A 49 -23.32 -0.48 2.92
CA ILE A 49 -23.38 -1.72 3.68
C ILE A 49 -24.80 -1.95 4.23
N ASP A 50 -25.46 -0.92 4.79
CA ASP A 50 -26.85 -1.00 5.24
C ASP A 50 -27.78 -1.38 4.08
N THR A 51 -27.58 -0.78 2.92
CA THR A 51 -28.32 -1.10 1.69
C THR A 51 -28.07 -2.54 1.25
N ALA A 52 -26.82 -3.00 1.28
CA ALA A 52 -26.44 -4.37 0.93
C ALA A 52 -27.12 -5.40 1.83
N ILE A 53 -27.14 -5.16 3.14
CA ILE A 53 -27.80 -6.03 4.12
C ILE A 53 -29.32 -6.04 3.88
N ALA A 54 -29.92 -4.87 3.68
CA ALA A 54 -31.36 -4.77 3.40
C ALA A 54 -31.79 -5.48 2.10
N GLN A 55 -30.88 -5.58 1.12
CA GLN A 55 -31.10 -6.32 -0.13
C GLN A 55 -30.85 -7.84 -0.01
N GLY A 56 -30.48 -8.33 1.19
CA GLY A 56 -30.32 -9.76 1.45
C GLY A 56 -28.99 -10.33 0.90
N THR A 57 -27.89 -9.58 1.03
CA THR A 57 -26.56 -10.13 0.71
C THR A 57 -26.25 -11.36 1.57
N ASN A 58 -25.45 -12.27 1.04
CA ASN A 58 -25.03 -13.50 1.75
C ASN A 58 -23.61 -13.38 2.33
N LEU A 59 -22.82 -12.41 1.87
CA LEU A 59 -21.46 -12.15 2.29
C LEU A 59 -21.13 -10.67 1.99
N LEU A 60 -20.44 -10.01 2.91
CA LEU A 60 -19.82 -8.72 2.69
C LEU A 60 -18.31 -8.92 2.49
N ILE A 61 -17.74 -8.24 1.49
CA ILE A 61 -16.29 -8.12 1.28
C ILE A 61 -15.97 -6.62 1.40
N VAL A 62 -15.12 -6.23 2.33
CA VAL A 62 -14.97 -4.83 2.71
C VAL A 62 -13.50 -4.39 2.74
N ASN A 63 -13.17 -3.46 1.87
CA ASN A 63 -11.95 -2.66 1.95
C ASN A 63 -12.30 -1.36 2.68
N ILE A 64 -12.02 -1.31 3.98
CA ILE A 64 -12.53 -0.24 4.84
C ILE A 64 -11.95 1.13 4.52
N VAL A 65 -12.77 2.19 4.59
CA VAL A 65 -12.31 3.57 4.35
C VAL A 65 -11.39 4.06 5.47
N THR A 66 -11.80 3.90 6.72
CA THR A 66 -11.01 4.36 7.88
C THR A 66 -10.13 3.21 8.41
N SER A 67 -8.95 3.04 7.79
CA SER A 67 -7.98 2.00 8.17
C SER A 67 -7.51 2.18 9.62
N GLY A 68 -7.33 1.06 10.34
CA GLY A 68 -6.83 1.03 11.71
C GLY A 68 -7.83 1.46 12.78
N SER A 69 -9.08 1.78 12.42
CA SER A 69 -10.11 2.23 13.35
C SER A 69 -10.97 1.06 13.83
N VAL A 70 -10.81 0.69 15.10
CA VAL A 70 -11.68 -0.29 15.77
C VAL A 70 -13.15 0.12 15.68
N ASP A 71 -13.48 1.38 15.95
CA ASP A 71 -14.88 1.85 15.95
C ASP A 71 -15.53 1.71 14.57
N ALA A 72 -14.82 2.09 13.50
CA ALA A 72 -15.35 1.99 12.14
C ALA A 72 -15.53 0.53 11.71
N SER A 73 -14.58 -0.33 12.00
CA SER A 73 -14.61 -1.74 11.65
C SER A 73 -15.64 -2.50 12.48
N GLN A 74 -15.70 -2.24 13.80
CA GLN A 74 -16.65 -2.88 14.70
C GLN A 74 -18.11 -2.54 14.32
N ALA A 75 -18.37 -1.30 13.91
CA ALA A 75 -19.69 -0.90 13.45
C ALA A 75 -20.16 -1.74 12.24
N ILE A 76 -19.26 -2.13 11.35
CA ILE A 76 -19.56 -3.00 10.21
C ILE A 76 -19.81 -4.44 10.68
N VAL A 77 -18.94 -4.94 11.58
CA VAL A 77 -19.08 -6.30 12.16
C VAL A 77 -20.40 -6.44 12.93
N ASP A 78 -20.80 -5.44 13.71
CA ASP A 78 -22.04 -5.44 14.47
C ASP A 78 -23.26 -5.55 13.54
N LYS A 79 -23.28 -4.80 12.43
CA LYS A 79 -24.33 -4.88 11.42
C LYS A 79 -24.38 -6.27 10.74
N ALA A 80 -23.23 -6.79 10.34
CA ALA A 80 -23.10 -8.11 9.73
C ALA A 80 -23.54 -9.23 10.70
N SER A 81 -23.09 -9.16 11.96
CA SER A 81 -23.45 -10.11 13.02
C SER A 81 -24.95 -10.09 13.33
N ALA A 82 -25.55 -8.90 13.46
CA ALA A 82 -27.00 -8.75 13.69
C ALA A 82 -27.84 -9.36 12.55
N ALA A 83 -27.31 -9.33 11.31
CA ALA A 83 -27.94 -9.95 10.15
C ALA A 83 -27.55 -11.43 9.94
N GLY A 84 -26.61 -11.98 10.73
CA GLY A 84 -26.07 -13.33 10.59
C GLY A 84 -25.19 -13.54 9.34
N ILE A 85 -24.69 -12.47 8.74
CA ILE A 85 -23.96 -12.44 7.46
C ILE A 85 -22.45 -12.48 7.74
N PRO A 86 -21.66 -13.34 7.06
CA PRO A 86 -20.19 -13.28 7.13
C PRO A 86 -19.63 -11.99 6.54
N VAL A 87 -18.46 -11.56 7.06
CA VAL A 87 -17.71 -10.42 6.54
C VAL A 87 -16.24 -10.77 6.35
N ILE A 88 -15.69 -10.44 5.18
CA ILE A 88 -14.28 -10.53 4.87
C ILE A 88 -13.77 -9.10 4.69
N PHE A 89 -12.92 -8.65 5.60
CA PHE A 89 -12.15 -7.44 5.37
C PHE A 89 -10.91 -7.75 4.53
N PHE A 90 -10.42 -6.78 3.79
CA PHE A 90 -9.20 -6.99 3.02
C PHE A 90 -8.35 -5.73 2.86
N ASN A 91 -7.04 -5.93 2.67
CA ASN A 91 -5.99 -4.95 2.43
C ASN A 91 -5.81 -3.95 3.57
N ARG A 92 -6.79 -3.12 3.87
CA ARG A 92 -6.70 -2.04 4.85
C ARG A 92 -6.98 -2.56 6.26
N ALA A 93 -6.07 -2.27 7.21
CA ALA A 93 -6.17 -2.75 8.58
C ALA A 93 -7.51 -2.36 9.24
N VAL A 94 -8.13 -3.30 9.96
CA VAL A 94 -9.40 -3.09 10.67
C VAL A 94 -9.21 -2.56 12.09
N GLU A 95 -8.00 -2.68 12.61
CA GLU A 95 -7.59 -2.32 13.96
C GLU A 95 -6.11 -1.96 13.97
N SER A 96 -5.66 -1.24 15.00
CA SER A 96 -4.23 -0.99 15.23
C SER A 96 -3.56 -2.24 15.82
N ASP A 97 -2.23 -2.28 15.84
CA ASP A 97 -1.47 -3.39 16.42
C ASP A 97 -1.73 -3.56 17.93
N GLU A 98 -2.00 -2.47 18.65
CA GLU A 98 -2.35 -2.49 20.07
C GLU A 98 -3.72 -3.16 20.32
N ASP A 99 -4.59 -3.09 19.33
CA ASP A 99 -5.95 -3.60 19.37
C ASP A 99 -6.11 -4.94 18.62
N GLU A 100 -5.01 -5.54 18.16
CA GLU A 100 -5.01 -6.71 17.28
C GLU A 100 -5.86 -7.87 17.83
N GLY A 101 -6.81 -8.32 17.02
CA GLY A 101 -7.76 -9.38 17.35
C GLY A 101 -9.05 -8.92 18.03
N LYS A 102 -9.21 -7.64 18.38
CA LYS A 102 -10.44 -7.14 18.99
C LYS A 102 -11.63 -7.23 18.03
N VAL A 103 -11.48 -6.70 16.83
CA VAL A 103 -12.56 -6.69 15.82
C VAL A 103 -12.72 -8.08 15.21
N LEU A 104 -11.63 -8.67 14.74
CA LEU A 104 -11.68 -9.98 14.08
C LEU A 104 -12.14 -11.11 15.01
N GLY A 105 -11.84 -11.03 16.30
CA GLY A 105 -12.27 -11.98 17.31
C GLY A 105 -13.67 -11.75 17.87
N SER A 106 -14.34 -10.63 17.50
CA SER A 106 -15.66 -10.30 18.03
C SER A 106 -16.82 -11.05 17.35
N TYR A 107 -16.55 -11.67 16.19
CA TYR A 107 -17.56 -12.39 15.41
C TYR A 107 -16.95 -13.59 14.67
N ASP A 108 -17.45 -14.80 14.91
CA ASP A 108 -16.92 -16.04 14.35
C ASP A 108 -16.96 -16.13 12.82
N LYS A 109 -17.81 -15.29 12.15
CA LYS A 109 -17.90 -15.21 10.69
C LYS A 109 -17.22 -13.97 10.13
N CYS A 110 -16.19 -13.49 10.81
CA CYS A 110 -15.34 -12.39 10.37
C CYS A 110 -13.96 -12.92 9.99
N ALA A 111 -13.39 -12.44 8.89
CA ALA A 111 -12.02 -12.74 8.48
C ALA A 111 -11.35 -11.52 7.85
N PHE A 112 -10.02 -11.58 7.76
CA PHE A 112 -9.19 -10.59 7.07
C PHE A 112 -8.27 -11.29 6.07
N VAL A 113 -8.14 -10.72 4.88
CA VAL A 113 -7.15 -11.10 3.86
C VAL A 113 -6.35 -9.87 3.49
N GLY A 114 -5.09 -9.85 3.81
CA GLY A 114 -4.24 -8.68 3.55
C GLY A 114 -2.77 -9.02 3.64
N THR A 115 -1.96 -8.06 4.00
CA THR A 115 -0.52 -8.19 4.14
C THR A 115 -0.10 -7.95 5.59
N ASP A 116 1.11 -8.35 5.95
CA ASP A 116 1.74 -7.92 7.19
C ASP A 116 2.29 -6.49 6.97
N ALA A 117 1.63 -5.49 7.57
CA ALA A 117 1.89 -4.10 7.25
C ALA A 117 3.36 -3.65 7.45
N PRO A 118 4.10 -4.07 8.50
CA PRO A 118 5.51 -3.77 8.67
C PRO A 118 6.41 -4.33 7.56
N GLU A 119 6.06 -5.51 7.00
CA GLU A 119 6.91 -6.26 6.06
C GLU A 119 7.31 -5.42 4.84
N ALA A 120 6.35 -4.68 4.25
CA ALA A 120 6.65 -3.82 3.09
C ALA A 120 7.69 -2.74 3.41
N GLY A 121 7.54 -2.09 4.58
CA GLY A 121 8.50 -1.08 5.04
C GLY A 121 9.91 -1.65 5.23
N HIS A 122 9.99 -2.80 5.91
CA HIS A 122 11.26 -3.50 6.11
C HIS A 122 11.92 -3.94 4.79
N MET A 123 11.13 -4.47 3.85
CA MET A 123 11.65 -4.87 2.55
C MET A 123 12.09 -3.66 1.72
N GLN A 124 11.30 -2.58 1.69
CA GLN A 124 11.64 -1.35 0.98
C GLN A 124 12.91 -0.72 1.57
N GLY A 125 13.00 -0.59 2.88
CA GLY A 125 14.18 -0.04 3.55
C GLY A 125 15.45 -0.82 3.24
N LYS A 126 15.42 -2.15 3.28
CA LYS A 126 16.57 -2.99 2.91
C LYS A 126 16.95 -2.84 1.44
N MET A 127 15.96 -2.77 0.53
CA MET A 127 16.20 -2.54 -0.91
C MET A 127 16.86 -1.16 -1.13
N VAL A 128 16.32 -0.11 -0.53
CA VAL A 128 16.87 1.25 -0.60
C VAL A 128 18.29 1.29 -0.05
N GLY A 129 18.49 0.75 1.16
CA GLY A 129 19.79 0.74 1.81
C GLY A 129 20.87 0.02 1.00
N GLN A 130 20.54 -1.15 0.45
CA GLN A 130 21.47 -1.88 -0.40
C GLN A 130 21.81 -1.11 -1.69
N TYR A 131 20.78 -0.51 -2.34
CA TYR A 131 21.01 0.31 -3.52
C TYR A 131 21.92 1.50 -3.24
N VAL A 132 21.71 2.19 -2.13
CA VAL A 132 22.54 3.34 -1.71
C VAL A 132 23.96 2.88 -1.45
N VAL A 133 24.19 1.77 -0.75
CA VAL A 133 25.54 1.24 -0.52
C VAL A 133 26.27 0.96 -1.82
N ASP A 134 25.59 0.32 -2.78
CA ASP A 134 26.19 -0.10 -4.05
C ASP A 134 26.46 1.07 -5.01
N ASN A 135 25.71 2.19 -4.86
CA ASN A 135 25.76 3.32 -5.79
C ASN A 135 26.11 4.66 -5.13
N PHE A 136 26.60 4.67 -3.89
CA PHE A 136 26.74 5.87 -3.06
C PHE A 136 27.41 7.03 -3.79
N ASP A 137 28.60 6.80 -4.36
CA ASP A 137 29.39 7.86 -5.01
C ASP A 137 28.76 8.35 -6.33
N ALA A 138 27.84 7.57 -6.93
CA ALA A 138 27.15 7.93 -8.16
C ALA A 138 25.87 8.75 -7.91
N ILE A 139 25.26 8.59 -6.73
CA ILE A 139 24.04 9.28 -6.33
C ILE A 139 24.28 10.48 -5.40
N ASP A 140 25.48 10.63 -4.85
CA ASP A 140 25.95 11.85 -4.15
C ASP A 140 26.23 12.94 -5.21
N LEU A 141 25.18 13.61 -5.64
CA LEU A 141 25.25 14.54 -6.79
C LEU A 141 25.90 15.88 -6.44
N ASN A 142 25.82 16.27 -5.17
CA ASN A 142 26.42 17.51 -4.68
C ASN A 142 27.84 17.31 -4.12
N GLY A 143 28.28 16.05 -3.92
CA GLY A 143 29.61 15.68 -3.47
C GLY A 143 29.88 16.01 -2.01
N ASP A 144 28.85 16.11 -1.16
CA ASP A 144 29.01 16.44 0.25
C ASP A 144 29.24 15.22 1.15
N GLY A 145 29.19 14.02 0.57
CA GLY A 145 29.40 12.75 1.26
C GLY A 145 28.19 12.25 2.03
N LYS A 146 26.99 12.74 1.71
CA LYS A 146 25.71 12.33 2.27
C LYS A 146 24.72 12.06 1.14
N ILE A 147 23.61 11.42 1.44
CA ILE A 147 22.51 11.24 0.49
C ILE A 147 21.27 11.91 1.06
N SER A 148 20.79 12.93 0.36
CA SER A 148 19.56 13.63 0.70
C SER A 148 18.34 12.89 0.13
N TYR A 149 17.30 12.67 0.95
CA TYR A 149 16.11 11.96 0.53
C TYR A 149 14.83 12.76 0.71
N ALA A 150 13.82 12.45 -0.11
CA ALA A 150 12.43 12.83 0.09
C ALA A 150 11.59 11.58 0.38
N MET A 151 10.62 11.70 1.30
CA MET A 151 9.65 10.65 1.65
C MET A 151 8.23 11.13 1.39
N PHE A 152 7.45 10.33 0.66
CA PHE A 152 6.04 10.61 0.38
C PHE A 152 5.13 9.59 1.06
N MET A 153 4.32 10.08 2.01
CA MET A 153 3.39 9.29 2.82
C MET A 153 1.98 9.32 2.24
N GLY A 154 1.33 8.16 2.13
CA GLY A 154 0.02 8.03 1.49
C GLY A 154 -1.14 8.60 2.28
N GLN A 155 -1.20 8.35 3.60
CA GLN A 155 -2.31 8.76 4.46
C GLN A 155 -1.91 8.79 5.94
N LEU A 156 -2.28 9.86 6.64
CA LEU A 156 -2.11 9.93 8.10
C LEU A 156 -3.01 8.90 8.80
N GLY A 157 -2.46 8.26 9.84
CA GLY A 157 -3.19 7.28 10.66
C GLY A 157 -3.42 5.92 9.99
N ASN A 158 -3.03 5.75 8.74
CA ASN A 158 -3.09 4.46 8.06
C ASN A 158 -1.88 3.60 8.47
N VAL A 159 -2.14 2.36 8.89
CA VAL A 159 -1.12 1.45 9.44
C VAL A 159 -0.03 1.14 8.43
N GLU A 160 -0.38 0.85 7.18
CA GLU A 160 0.58 0.59 6.10
C GLU A 160 1.46 1.82 5.82
N ALA A 161 0.84 3.02 5.78
CA ALA A 161 1.57 4.26 5.55
C ALA A 161 2.57 4.57 6.67
N ILE A 162 2.18 4.34 7.92
CA ILE A 162 3.04 4.52 9.09
C ILE A 162 4.29 3.65 8.97
N TYR A 163 4.12 2.34 8.77
CA TYR A 163 5.24 1.40 8.72
C TYR A 163 6.12 1.55 7.47
N ARG A 164 5.53 1.81 6.29
CA ARG A 164 6.30 2.10 5.07
C ARG A 164 7.14 3.37 5.22
N THR A 165 6.61 4.40 5.88
CA THR A 165 7.34 5.65 6.14
C THR A 165 8.46 5.42 7.15
N GLN A 166 8.19 4.72 8.25
CA GLN A 166 9.16 4.46 9.30
C GLN A 166 10.27 3.53 8.83
N TYR A 167 9.93 2.29 8.49
CA TYR A 167 10.94 1.26 8.19
C TYR A 167 11.62 1.45 6.84
N GLY A 168 10.96 2.14 5.89
CA GLY A 168 11.60 2.52 4.63
C GLY A 168 12.87 3.35 4.82
N VAL A 169 12.95 4.12 5.90
CA VAL A 169 14.14 4.91 6.25
C VAL A 169 14.99 4.22 7.31
N GLU A 170 14.39 3.71 8.40
CA GLU A 170 15.15 3.09 9.51
C GLU A 170 15.98 1.89 9.05
N ASP A 171 15.40 0.97 8.25
CA ASP A 171 16.12 -0.19 7.74
C ASP A 171 17.15 0.20 6.66
N ALA A 172 16.85 1.23 5.84
CA ALA A 172 17.84 1.76 4.91
C ALA A 172 19.05 2.32 5.66
N ASP A 173 18.83 3.12 6.67
CA ASP A 173 19.90 3.67 7.52
C ASP A 173 20.70 2.56 8.23
N ALA A 174 20.03 1.51 8.69
CA ALA A 174 20.72 0.37 9.30
C ALA A 174 21.67 -0.32 8.32
N VAL A 175 21.26 -0.53 7.06
CA VAL A 175 22.13 -1.11 6.01
C VAL A 175 23.26 -0.18 5.64
N ILE A 176 22.97 1.10 5.42
CA ILE A 176 23.95 2.12 4.99
C ILE A 176 25.04 2.33 6.06
N THR A 177 24.63 2.47 7.32
CA THR A 177 25.57 2.70 8.42
C THR A 177 26.40 1.46 8.76
N ALA A 178 25.84 0.26 8.62
CA ALA A 178 26.60 -0.99 8.74
C ALA A 178 27.71 -1.11 7.67
N ALA A 179 27.53 -0.50 6.49
CA ALA A 179 28.54 -0.40 5.44
C ALA A 179 29.54 0.75 5.65
N GLY A 180 29.45 1.49 6.76
CA GLY A 180 30.36 2.59 7.10
C GLY A 180 30.08 3.90 6.37
N LYS A 181 28.89 4.05 5.76
CA LYS A 181 28.46 5.29 5.12
C LYS A 181 27.55 6.10 6.07
N PRO A 182 27.41 7.43 5.89
CA PRO A 182 26.47 8.24 6.67
C PRO A 182 25.01 7.82 6.44
N ALA A 183 24.18 7.92 7.48
CA ALA A 183 22.73 7.77 7.36
C ALA A 183 22.13 8.78 6.39
N LEU A 184 20.94 8.46 5.86
CA LEU A 184 20.17 9.34 4.98
C LEU A 184 19.80 10.65 5.68
N GLU A 185 19.84 11.75 4.94
CA GLU A 185 19.47 13.09 5.44
C GLU A 185 18.21 13.58 4.74
N TYR A 186 17.14 13.92 5.50
CA TYR A 186 15.94 14.45 4.87
C TYR A 186 16.24 15.81 4.21
N PHE A 187 15.82 16.00 2.97
CA PHE A 187 16.22 17.13 2.12
C PHE A 187 15.89 18.52 2.71
N ASP A 188 14.83 18.63 3.49
CA ASP A 188 14.39 19.86 4.15
C ASP A 188 14.57 19.78 5.66
N ALA A 189 15.65 20.34 6.18
CA ALA A 189 15.95 20.36 7.60
C ALA A 189 14.90 21.08 8.47
N SER A 190 14.02 21.88 7.88
CA SER A 190 12.94 22.56 8.59
C SER A 190 11.71 21.66 8.80
N ASN A 191 11.56 20.61 8.02
CA ASN A 191 10.49 19.62 8.17
C ASN A 191 10.91 18.53 9.17
N THR A 192 10.44 18.67 10.41
CA THR A 192 10.76 17.74 11.51
C THR A 192 10.11 16.37 11.39
N ASP A 193 9.00 16.25 10.63
CA ASP A 193 8.29 14.99 10.41
C ASP A 193 9.02 14.09 9.41
N LYS A 194 9.89 14.70 8.56
CA LYS A 194 10.69 14.02 7.53
C LYS A 194 9.87 13.24 6.50
N TYR A 195 8.66 13.71 6.21
CA TYR A 195 7.83 13.23 5.11
C TYR A 195 6.90 14.34 4.62
N GLN A 196 6.36 14.16 3.43
CA GLN A 196 5.25 14.93 2.88
C GLN A 196 4.08 13.97 2.65
N VAL A 197 2.90 14.30 3.22
CA VAL A 197 1.74 13.42 3.19
C VAL A 197 0.69 13.92 2.19
N ASP A 198 0.02 12.99 1.50
CA ASP A 198 -1.19 13.32 0.76
C ASP A 198 -2.28 13.75 1.75
N GLN A 199 -2.63 15.03 1.74
CA GLN A 199 -3.57 15.63 2.70
C GLN A 199 -4.99 15.07 2.57
N ASP A 200 -5.35 14.59 1.38
CA ASP A 200 -6.64 13.96 1.12
C ASP A 200 -6.63 12.45 1.44
N GLY A 201 -5.46 11.88 1.74
CA GLY A 201 -5.28 10.48 2.07
C GLY A 201 -5.60 9.51 0.93
N ASN A 202 -5.49 9.95 -0.31
CA ASN A 202 -5.83 9.17 -1.50
C ASN A 202 -4.63 8.46 -2.14
N TRP A 203 -3.43 8.57 -1.56
CA TRP A 203 -2.19 7.96 -2.06
C TRP A 203 -1.87 8.39 -3.50
N SER A 204 -2.17 9.66 -3.82
CA SER A 204 -2.30 10.09 -5.19
C SER A 204 -0.99 10.53 -5.85
N ALA A 205 -0.84 10.16 -7.13
CA ALA A 205 0.22 10.67 -7.99
C ALA A 205 0.22 12.21 -8.06
N THR A 206 -0.96 12.83 -8.07
CA THR A 206 -1.10 14.28 -8.14
C THR A 206 -0.51 14.99 -6.92
N ALA A 207 -0.77 14.48 -5.71
CA ALA A 207 -0.21 15.06 -4.49
C ALA A 207 1.32 14.98 -4.50
N ALA A 208 1.89 13.80 -4.82
CA ALA A 208 3.33 13.61 -4.89
C ALA A 208 3.98 14.45 -5.99
N ASN A 209 3.35 14.58 -7.17
CA ASN A 209 3.83 15.43 -8.25
C ASN A 209 3.87 16.91 -7.83
N ASN A 210 2.82 17.43 -7.19
CA ASN A 210 2.76 18.81 -6.73
C ASN A 210 3.84 19.12 -5.70
N TYR A 211 4.05 18.21 -4.73
CA TYR A 211 5.13 18.35 -3.76
C TYR A 211 6.49 18.32 -4.43
N MET A 212 6.76 17.32 -5.26
CA MET A 212 8.06 17.17 -5.92
C MET A 212 8.37 18.34 -6.86
N THR A 213 7.38 18.84 -7.61
CA THR A 213 7.52 20.05 -8.44
C THR A 213 7.92 21.27 -7.61
N THR A 214 7.30 21.43 -6.44
CA THR A 214 7.62 22.52 -5.50
C THR A 214 9.03 22.34 -4.93
N ASN A 215 9.36 21.13 -4.50
CA ASN A 215 10.69 20.80 -3.95
C ASN A 215 11.78 21.08 -4.96
N LEU A 216 11.66 20.63 -6.21
CA LEU A 216 12.64 20.82 -7.28
C LEU A 216 12.85 22.29 -7.68
N SER A 217 11.93 23.20 -7.30
CA SER A 217 12.14 24.63 -7.51
C SER A 217 13.20 25.22 -6.57
N GLN A 218 13.46 24.57 -5.43
CA GLN A 218 14.37 25.04 -4.38
C GLN A 218 15.56 24.08 -4.17
N TYR A 219 15.33 22.78 -4.33
CA TYR A 219 16.33 21.73 -4.11
C TYR A 219 16.67 21.09 -5.45
N ASN A 220 17.79 21.51 -6.04
CA ASN A 220 18.22 21.11 -7.37
C ASN A 220 19.75 21.21 -7.52
N GLU A 221 20.31 20.64 -8.58
CA GLU A 221 21.74 20.65 -8.84
C GLU A 221 22.33 22.07 -8.88
N SER A 222 21.64 23.03 -9.48
CA SER A 222 22.12 24.41 -9.59
C SER A 222 22.23 25.11 -8.24
N ALA A 223 21.42 24.70 -7.27
CA ALA A 223 21.48 25.21 -5.91
C ALA A 223 22.48 24.43 -5.01
N GLY A 224 23.03 23.33 -5.51
CA GLY A 224 23.98 22.49 -4.77
C GLY A 224 23.34 21.71 -3.60
N ASN A 225 22.03 21.49 -3.66
CA ASN A 225 21.25 20.82 -2.62
C ASN A 225 20.18 19.88 -3.21
N MET A 226 20.51 19.21 -4.32
CA MET A 226 19.59 18.30 -5.00
C MET A 226 19.05 17.21 -4.07
N ILE A 227 17.75 16.84 -4.25
CA ILE A 227 17.19 15.61 -3.71
C ILE A 227 17.78 14.44 -4.49
N GLU A 228 18.44 13.50 -3.80
CA GLU A 228 19.26 12.46 -4.40
C GLU A 228 18.62 11.07 -4.33
N LEU A 229 17.52 10.94 -3.55
CA LEU A 229 16.79 9.71 -3.35
C LEU A 229 15.32 10.02 -3.07
N VAL A 230 14.40 9.24 -3.60
CA VAL A 230 12.97 9.35 -3.28
C VAL A 230 12.39 8.02 -2.86
N ILE A 231 11.70 8.03 -1.72
CA ILE A 231 10.98 6.89 -1.17
C ILE A 231 9.48 7.23 -1.14
N CYS A 232 8.66 6.40 -1.77
CA CYS A 232 7.22 6.58 -1.81
C CYS A 232 6.50 5.42 -1.13
N ASN A 233 5.41 5.71 -0.45
CA ASN A 233 4.61 4.68 0.20
C ASN A 233 3.89 3.77 -0.82
N ASN A 234 3.65 4.25 -2.06
CA ASN A 234 3.11 3.41 -3.13
C ASN A 234 3.63 3.83 -4.52
N ASP A 235 3.35 3.00 -5.52
CA ASP A 235 3.76 3.23 -6.90
C ASP A 235 3.05 4.44 -7.54
N GLY A 236 1.79 4.68 -7.21
CA GLY A 236 1.07 5.85 -7.73
C GLY A 236 1.76 7.17 -7.37
N MET A 237 2.23 7.29 -6.12
CA MET A 237 3.02 8.46 -5.69
C MET A 237 4.38 8.51 -6.40
N ALA A 238 5.04 7.35 -6.60
CA ALA A 238 6.31 7.26 -7.34
C ALA A 238 6.14 7.70 -8.82
N GLU A 239 5.05 7.32 -9.47
CA GLU A 239 4.69 7.79 -10.82
C GLU A 239 4.56 9.32 -10.85
N GLY A 240 3.90 9.91 -9.85
CA GLY A 240 3.76 11.36 -9.71
C GLY A 240 5.11 12.07 -9.55
N VAL A 241 5.99 11.52 -8.71
CA VAL A 241 7.37 12.01 -8.52
C VAL A 241 8.15 11.95 -9.84
N ILE A 242 8.13 10.81 -10.53
CA ILE A 242 8.84 10.62 -11.79
C ILE A 242 8.35 11.61 -12.86
N SER A 243 7.05 11.88 -12.91
CA SER A 243 6.50 12.90 -13.80
C SER A 243 7.10 14.28 -13.52
N ALA A 244 7.20 14.70 -12.25
CA ALA A 244 7.81 15.96 -11.87
C ALA A 244 9.32 16.01 -12.16
N LEU A 245 10.03 14.90 -11.99
CA LEU A 245 11.44 14.74 -12.35
C LEU A 245 11.65 14.86 -13.87
N ASN A 246 10.79 14.20 -14.67
CA ASN A 246 10.84 14.27 -16.13
C ASN A 246 10.65 15.70 -16.64
N ASP A 247 9.77 16.50 -16.05
CA ASP A 247 9.55 17.90 -16.40
C ASP A 247 10.80 18.79 -16.17
N LYS A 248 11.73 18.32 -15.34
CA LYS A 248 13.03 18.98 -15.08
C LYS A 248 14.21 18.32 -15.81
N GLY A 249 13.96 17.30 -16.61
CA GLY A 249 14.98 16.62 -17.41
C GLY A 249 15.67 15.46 -16.70
N TYR A 250 15.19 15.04 -15.52
CA TYR A 250 15.66 13.86 -14.81
C TYR A 250 14.82 12.61 -15.17
N ASN A 251 15.34 11.43 -14.90
CA ASN A 251 14.63 10.15 -15.04
C ASN A 251 13.95 9.94 -16.41
N LEU A 252 14.55 10.38 -17.50
CA LEU A 252 13.96 10.24 -18.85
C LEU A 252 14.05 8.80 -19.41
N GLY A 253 14.92 7.96 -18.84
CA GLY A 253 15.14 6.61 -19.31
C GLY A 253 15.93 6.52 -20.64
N ASP A 254 16.55 7.61 -21.07
CA ASP A 254 17.30 7.70 -22.33
C ASP A 254 18.82 7.45 -22.16
N GLY A 255 19.26 7.20 -20.92
CA GLY A 255 20.65 6.97 -20.58
C GLY A 255 21.56 8.21 -20.67
N ASN A 256 21.00 9.39 -20.95
CA ASN A 256 21.76 10.62 -21.11
C ASN A 256 21.46 11.67 -20.01
N CYS A 257 20.45 11.45 -19.20
CA CYS A 257 20.08 12.32 -18.08
C CYS A 257 20.45 11.70 -16.74
N THR A 258 20.57 12.56 -15.71
CA THR A 258 20.68 12.11 -14.33
C THR A 258 19.39 11.36 -13.94
N THR A 259 19.55 10.18 -13.35
CA THR A 259 18.44 9.38 -12.81
C THR A 259 18.50 9.44 -11.29
N ILE A 260 17.50 10.06 -10.68
CA ILE A 260 17.31 10.04 -9.23
C ILE A 260 16.64 8.72 -8.86
N PRO A 261 17.21 7.93 -7.92
CA PRO A 261 16.59 6.69 -7.48
C PRO A 261 15.19 6.95 -6.88
N VAL A 262 14.18 6.26 -7.38
CA VAL A 262 12.79 6.33 -6.90
C VAL A 262 12.31 4.92 -6.56
N PHE A 263 11.78 4.75 -5.36
CA PHE A 263 11.27 3.48 -4.85
C PHE A 263 9.78 3.61 -4.47
N GLY A 264 9.01 2.55 -4.74
CA GLY A 264 7.59 2.46 -4.46
C GLY A 264 7.21 1.16 -3.74
N VAL A 265 5.91 0.93 -3.68
CA VAL A 265 5.27 -0.32 -3.22
C VAL A 265 4.06 -0.54 -4.10
N ASP A 266 3.78 -1.75 -4.48
CA ASP A 266 2.64 -2.41 -5.15
C ASP A 266 3.07 -3.26 -6.34
N ALA A 267 4.09 -2.86 -7.10
CA ALA A 267 4.49 -3.39 -8.39
C ALA A 267 3.34 -3.36 -9.41
N THR A 268 2.73 -2.18 -9.55
CA THR A 268 1.71 -1.93 -10.58
C THR A 268 2.31 -2.12 -11.97
N ASP A 269 1.50 -2.39 -12.98
CA ASP A 269 2.00 -2.55 -14.35
C ASP A 269 2.67 -1.27 -14.86
N ALA A 270 2.19 -0.09 -14.45
CA ALA A 270 2.81 1.18 -14.77
C ALA A 270 4.21 1.31 -14.11
N ALA A 271 4.34 0.97 -12.84
CA ALA A 271 5.63 1.01 -12.15
C ALA A 271 6.63 0.00 -12.73
N LYS A 272 6.18 -1.22 -13.07
CA LYS A 272 7.02 -2.19 -13.77
C LYS A 272 7.54 -1.66 -15.11
N GLN A 273 6.69 -0.95 -15.88
CA GLN A 273 7.11 -0.31 -17.11
C GLN A 273 8.12 0.81 -16.86
N LEU A 274 7.93 1.63 -15.82
CA LEU A 274 8.89 2.68 -15.45
C LEU A 274 10.24 2.10 -15.01
N ILE A 275 10.24 0.95 -14.35
CA ILE A 275 11.47 0.24 -13.99
C ILE A 275 12.15 -0.31 -15.25
N ALA A 276 11.39 -0.94 -16.15
CA ALA A 276 11.92 -1.44 -17.43
C ALA A 276 12.49 -0.32 -18.33
N ASP A 277 11.88 0.88 -18.26
CA ASP A 277 12.34 2.06 -18.98
C ASP A 277 13.52 2.78 -18.27
N GLY A 278 14.01 2.30 -17.12
CA GLY A 278 15.10 2.92 -16.37
C GLY A 278 14.74 4.26 -15.73
N LYS A 279 13.45 4.51 -15.47
CA LYS A 279 12.92 5.74 -14.86
C LYS A 279 12.62 5.59 -13.37
N MET A 280 12.37 4.38 -12.92
CA MET A 280 12.14 3.98 -11.54
C MET A 280 13.16 2.90 -11.16
N THR A 281 13.55 2.86 -9.88
CA THR A 281 14.64 1.97 -9.43
C THR A 281 14.12 0.62 -8.94
N GLY A 282 12.99 0.62 -8.22
CA GLY A 282 12.44 -0.62 -7.68
C GLY A 282 11.15 -0.38 -6.91
N THR A 283 10.45 -1.48 -6.65
CA THR A 283 9.20 -1.47 -5.89
C THR A 283 9.05 -2.76 -5.09
N ILE A 284 8.22 -2.72 -4.06
CA ILE A 284 7.82 -3.92 -3.31
C ILE A 284 6.49 -4.41 -3.87
N LYS A 285 6.47 -5.61 -4.45
CA LYS A 285 5.25 -6.21 -4.99
C LYS A 285 4.28 -6.54 -3.87
N GLN A 286 3.09 -5.95 -3.92
CA GLN A 286 1.91 -6.37 -3.18
C GLN A 286 1.04 -7.23 -4.12
N ASP A 287 0.84 -8.51 -3.78
CA ASP A 287 0.23 -9.47 -4.71
C ASP A 287 -1.30 -9.34 -4.79
N ALA A 288 -1.79 -8.53 -5.72
CA ALA A 288 -3.22 -8.29 -5.92
C ALA A 288 -3.99 -9.55 -6.33
N GLU A 289 -3.40 -10.41 -7.15
CA GLU A 289 -4.01 -11.69 -7.54
C GLU A 289 -4.06 -12.67 -6.37
N GLY A 290 -2.99 -12.77 -5.59
CA GLY A 290 -2.93 -13.57 -4.38
C GLY A 290 -3.99 -13.12 -3.36
N MET A 291 -4.15 -11.81 -3.17
CA MET A 291 -5.19 -11.24 -2.30
C MET A 291 -6.60 -11.60 -2.80
N ALA A 292 -6.88 -11.37 -4.08
CA ALA A 292 -8.17 -11.70 -4.69
C ALA A 292 -8.48 -13.21 -4.58
N ASN A 293 -7.50 -14.07 -4.82
CA ASN A 293 -7.64 -15.52 -4.70
C ASN A 293 -7.92 -15.96 -3.26
N GLY A 294 -7.25 -15.36 -2.27
CA GLY A 294 -7.54 -15.60 -0.85
C GLY A 294 -8.98 -15.24 -0.48
N ILE A 295 -9.44 -14.05 -0.89
CA ILE A 295 -10.83 -13.60 -0.69
C ILE A 295 -11.82 -14.54 -1.39
N ALA A 296 -11.59 -14.88 -2.65
CA ALA A 296 -12.44 -15.76 -3.42
C ALA A 296 -12.50 -17.19 -2.85
N TYR A 297 -11.39 -17.66 -2.25
CA TYR A 297 -11.35 -18.95 -1.54
C TYR A 297 -12.32 -18.96 -0.36
N LEU A 298 -12.27 -17.94 0.49
CA LEU A 298 -13.17 -17.78 1.63
C LEU A 298 -14.64 -17.66 1.16
N ALA A 299 -14.89 -16.91 0.08
CA ALA A 299 -16.22 -16.78 -0.50
C ALA A 299 -16.77 -18.13 -1.00
N LYS A 300 -15.93 -18.98 -1.61
CA LYS A 300 -16.29 -20.36 -2.02
C LYS A 300 -16.62 -21.26 -0.83
N ASN A 301 -15.95 -21.10 0.31
CA ASN A 301 -16.30 -21.82 1.54
C ASN A 301 -17.74 -21.50 1.96
N ILE A 302 -18.11 -20.23 1.99
CA ILE A 302 -19.48 -19.80 2.31
C ILE A 302 -20.48 -20.34 1.27
N GLN A 303 -20.16 -20.30 -0.03
CA GLN A 303 -20.99 -20.85 -1.09
C GLN A 303 -21.25 -22.36 -0.90
N ALA A 304 -20.25 -23.08 -0.43
CA ALA A 304 -20.32 -24.52 -0.16
C ALA A 304 -20.98 -24.86 1.19
N GLY A 305 -21.40 -23.86 1.97
CA GLY A 305 -21.99 -24.06 3.31
C GLY A 305 -20.95 -24.51 4.37
N LYS A 306 -19.67 -24.23 4.13
CA LYS A 306 -18.59 -24.48 5.08
C LYS A 306 -18.37 -23.24 5.98
N ASP A 307 -17.59 -23.44 7.05
CA ASP A 307 -17.09 -22.33 7.86
C ASP A 307 -16.16 -21.44 7.02
N LEU A 308 -16.16 -20.14 7.32
CA LEU A 308 -15.42 -19.13 6.55
C LEU A 308 -13.93 -19.51 6.40
N MET A 309 -13.27 -19.93 7.47
CA MET A 309 -11.86 -20.32 7.50
C MET A 309 -11.60 -21.81 7.27
N ALA A 310 -12.56 -22.56 6.72
CA ALA A 310 -12.36 -24.00 6.48
C ALA A 310 -11.26 -24.25 5.44
N ASP A 311 -10.43 -25.27 5.70
CA ASP A 311 -9.38 -25.77 4.79
C ASP A 311 -8.37 -24.68 4.35
N THR A 312 -8.02 -23.75 5.25
CA THR A 312 -7.09 -22.63 4.97
C THR A 312 -5.63 -22.94 5.30
N ASP A 313 -5.25 -24.18 5.59
CA ASP A 313 -3.89 -24.59 6.00
C ASP A 313 -2.79 -24.25 4.96
N SER A 314 -3.16 -24.03 3.71
CA SER A 314 -2.22 -23.62 2.65
C SER A 314 -1.89 -22.13 2.63
N PHE A 315 -2.62 -21.31 3.39
CA PHE A 315 -2.38 -19.89 3.50
C PHE A 315 -1.46 -19.56 4.69
N ASN A 316 -0.80 -18.42 4.62
CA ASN A 316 -0.06 -17.87 5.74
C ASN A 316 -1.04 -17.23 6.72
N ILE A 317 -1.36 -17.93 7.81
CA ILE A 317 -2.28 -17.47 8.85
C ILE A 317 -1.49 -16.73 9.93
N SER A 318 -2.01 -15.60 10.41
CA SER A 318 -1.42 -14.88 11.53
C SER A 318 -1.28 -15.78 12.76
N GLU A 319 -0.11 -15.75 13.39
CA GLU A 319 0.13 -16.48 14.65
C GLU A 319 -0.72 -15.95 15.80
N LYS A 320 -1.14 -14.67 15.74
CA LYS A 320 -1.92 -14.01 16.78
C LYS A 320 -3.44 -14.10 16.56
N VAL A 321 -3.88 -14.09 15.30
CA VAL A 321 -5.31 -14.00 14.94
C VAL A 321 -5.65 -15.06 13.88
N SER A 322 -6.29 -16.14 14.27
CA SER A 322 -6.52 -17.34 13.45
C SER A 322 -7.41 -17.14 12.21
N ASN A 323 -8.14 -16.03 12.12
CA ASN A 323 -8.97 -15.64 10.99
C ASN A 323 -8.37 -14.47 10.16
N LYS A 324 -7.05 -14.30 10.23
CA LYS A 324 -6.27 -13.31 9.49
C LYS A 324 -5.27 -14.01 8.57
N ILE A 325 -5.47 -13.85 7.25
CA ILE A 325 -4.60 -14.41 6.20
C ILE A 325 -3.65 -13.32 5.72
N TYR A 326 -2.36 -13.64 5.65
CA TYR A 326 -1.33 -12.79 5.08
C TYR A 326 -0.93 -13.23 3.67
N ILE A 327 -0.95 -12.31 2.73
CA ILE A 327 -0.40 -12.45 1.40
C ILE A 327 1.01 -11.85 1.42
N PRO A 328 2.05 -12.63 1.13
CA PRO A 328 3.43 -12.17 1.25
C PRO A 328 3.78 -11.09 0.24
N TYR A 329 4.67 -10.19 0.63
CA TYR A 329 5.31 -9.25 -0.28
C TYR A 329 6.48 -9.89 -1.04
N ALA A 330 6.94 -9.23 -2.09
CA ALA A 330 8.15 -9.58 -2.83
C ALA A 330 8.85 -8.33 -3.35
N THR A 331 10.17 -8.38 -3.52
CA THR A 331 10.92 -7.30 -4.17
C THR A 331 10.74 -7.38 -5.69
N TYR A 332 10.73 -6.22 -6.36
CA TYR A 332 10.74 -6.14 -7.82
C TYR A 332 11.65 -5.00 -8.30
N THR A 333 12.65 -5.36 -9.10
CA THR A 333 13.67 -4.45 -9.68
C THR A 333 13.84 -4.65 -11.20
N GLY A 334 12.86 -5.30 -11.83
CA GLY A 334 12.88 -5.51 -13.28
C GLY A 334 13.28 -6.93 -13.73
N GLU A 335 13.53 -7.87 -12.79
CA GLU A 335 13.83 -9.28 -13.05
C GLU A 335 12.69 -10.21 -12.67
#